data_0cd41b53e9c0e79725ad675a5ca65010
#
_entry.id   0cd41b53e9c0e79725ad675a5ca65010
#
_cell.length_a   1.000
_cell.length_b   1.000
_cell.length_c   1.000
_cell.angle_alpha   90.00
_cell.angle_beta   90.00
_cell.angle_gamma   90.00
#
_symmetry.space_group_name_H-M   'P 1'
#
loop_
_entity.id
_entity.type
_entity.pdbx_description
1 polymer ?
#
loop_
_entity_poly.entity_id
_entity_poly.type
_entity_poly.pdbx_seq_one_letter_code
_entity_poly.pdbx_strand_id
1 'polypeptide(L)'
;MAERETCLVTGASGGIGSAIALKMAAEGRNVVLHYAGNEGAARAVEEEIHKAYPSVETLLCQGDIKKEEDVERIVAEATARFSEIEVLVNNAGITRDNLFLKMSSEDFDEVLDANLRGAFLFSKAVGKLMMKKRYGRIIQISSIVGVHGNVGQSNYAASKAGLIGMSKCLAQELAGRNVTVNVVCPGFIDTKMTESLPEAVKEEMLRNIPMKAFGTGEDVANAVAFFAKRESRYITGETLLVDGGMGM
;
A
#
# COMPACT_ATOMS: atom_id res chain seq x y z
N MET A 1 16.71 23.19 -10.52
CA MET A 1 16.66 22.03 -9.59
C MET A 1 15.82 20.97 -10.27
N ALA A 2 16.22 19.69 -10.23
CA ALA A 2 15.37 18.64 -10.76
C ALA A 2 14.05 18.63 -9.96
N GLU A 3 12.93 18.55 -10.66
CA GLU A 3 11.61 18.44 -10.04
C GLU A 3 11.55 17.16 -9.20
N ARG A 4 11.06 17.25 -7.96
CA ARG A 4 10.97 16.09 -7.07
C ARG A 4 9.89 15.14 -7.57
N GLU A 5 10.14 13.84 -7.49
CA GLU A 5 9.11 12.83 -7.71
C GLU A 5 8.02 12.92 -6.64
N THR A 6 6.79 12.64 -7.02
CA THR A 6 5.65 12.60 -6.12
C THR A 6 5.18 11.17 -5.90
N CYS A 7 4.98 10.80 -4.63
CA CYS A 7 4.41 9.52 -4.23
C CYS A 7 3.01 9.71 -3.66
N LEU A 8 2.02 9.02 -4.21
CA LEU A 8 0.69 8.92 -3.63
C LEU A 8 0.59 7.63 -2.82
N VAL A 9 0.29 7.75 -1.53
CA VAL A 9 0.11 6.61 -0.62
C VAL A 9 -1.33 6.55 -0.15
N THR A 10 -2.06 5.48 -0.50
CA THR A 10 -3.42 5.28 0.00
C THR A 10 -3.39 4.71 1.42
N GLY A 11 -4.27 5.21 2.30
CA GLY A 11 -4.30 4.80 3.70
C GLY A 11 -3.05 5.20 4.48
N ALA A 12 -2.55 6.43 4.24
CA ALA A 12 -1.32 6.95 4.84
C ALA A 12 -1.46 7.38 6.30
N SER A 13 -2.67 7.33 6.90
CA SER A 13 -2.95 7.84 8.24
C SER A 13 -2.45 6.95 9.39
N GLY A 14 -1.83 5.82 9.13
CA GLY A 14 -1.32 4.96 10.21
C GLY A 14 -0.80 3.61 9.75
N GLY A 15 -0.25 2.85 10.70
CA GLY A 15 0.30 1.53 10.46
C GLY A 15 1.39 1.52 9.37
N ILE A 16 1.28 0.59 8.44
CA ILE A 16 2.22 0.45 7.32
C ILE A 16 2.22 1.70 6.42
N GLY A 17 1.04 2.29 6.18
CA GLY A 17 0.92 3.45 5.28
C GLY A 17 1.67 4.68 5.76
N SER A 18 1.66 4.97 7.07
CA SER A 18 2.43 6.07 7.64
C SER A 18 3.94 5.85 7.54
N ALA A 19 4.41 4.63 7.81
CA ALA A 19 5.82 4.27 7.65
C ALA A 19 6.29 4.41 6.19
N ILE A 20 5.44 4.00 5.23
CA ILE A 20 5.71 4.18 3.79
C ILE A 20 5.79 5.67 3.45
N ALA A 21 4.83 6.49 3.92
CA ALA A 21 4.82 7.94 3.65
C ALA A 21 6.09 8.62 4.18
N LEU A 22 6.48 8.34 5.42
CA LEU A 22 7.72 8.82 6.03
C LEU A 22 8.96 8.38 5.24
N LYS A 23 9.01 7.13 4.82
CA LYS A 23 10.12 6.62 4.01
C LYS A 23 10.21 7.28 2.64
N MET A 24 9.08 7.53 1.97
CA MET A 24 9.06 8.24 0.69
C MET A 24 9.56 9.69 0.85
N ALA A 25 9.17 10.35 1.94
CA ALA A 25 9.69 11.68 2.28
C ALA A 25 11.20 11.67 2.56
N ALA A 26 11.70 10.67 3.30
CA ALA A 26 13.13 10.46 3.55
C ALA A 26 13.95 10.27 2.26
N GLU A 27 13.35 9.65 1.23
CA GLU A 27 13.94 9.52 -0.11
C GLU A 27 13.82 10.81 -0.96
N GLY A 28 13.32 11.90 -0.36
CA GLY A 28 13.22 13.21 -0.99
C GLY A 28 12.03 13.40 -1.93
N ARG A 29 11.00 12.56 -1.87
CA ARG A 29 9.78 12.68 -2.68
C ARG A 29 8.74 13.55 -1.99
N ASN A 30 7.96 14.29 -2.78
CA ASN A 30 6.70 14.86 -2.29
C ASN A 30 5.69 13.74 -2.02
N VAL A 31 4.82 13.92 -1.03
CA VAL A 31 3.92 12.84 -0.60
C VAL A 31 2.47 13.29 -0.56
N VAL A 32 1.63 12.59 -1.32
CA VAL A 32 0.17 12.70 -1.21
C VAL A 32 -0.29 11.68 -0.18
N LEU A 33 -0.83 12.19 0.93
CA LEU A 33 -1.29 11.42 2.09
C LEU A 33 -2.80 11.21 1.98
N HIS A 34 -3.21 10.10 1.38
CA HIS A 34 -4.64 9.79 1.32
C HIS A 34 -5.11 9.13 2.63
N TYR A 35 -6.28 9.55 3.09
CA TYR A 35 -6.99 8.98 4.25
C TYR A 35 -8.51 8.93 4.02
N ALA A 36 -9.22 8.03 4.72
CA ALA A 36 -10.68 7.93 4.62
C ALA A 36 -11.39 8.79 5.69
N GLY A 37 -11.18 8.50 6.98
CA GLY A 37 -11.94 9.14 8.05
C GLY A 37 -11.11 9.77 9.16
N ASN A 38 -9.85 9.39 9.35
CA ASN A 38 -9.02 9.89 10.45
C ASN A 38 -8.06 11.00 9.99
N GLU A 39 -8.60 12.21 9.85
CA GLU A 39 -7.82 13.39 9.47
C GLU A 39 -6.73 13.72 10.50
N GLY A 40 -7.02 13.61 11.80
CA GLY A 40 -6.05 13.90 12.84
C GLY A 40 -4.81 13.02 12.77
N ALA A 41 -4.98 11.72 12.47
CA ALA A 41 -3.85 10.82 12.27
C ALA A 41 -3.08 11.15 10.98
N ALA A 42 -3.76 11.53 9.90
CA ALA A 42 -3.10 11.93 8.67
C ALA A 42 -2.28 13.22 8.84
N ARG A 43 -2.81 14.21 9.58
CA ARG A 43 -2.09 15.44 9.94
C ARG A 43 -0.87 15.17 10.82
N ALA A 44 -0.97 14.24 11.77
CA ALA A 44 0.18 13.87 12.59
C ALA A 44 1.34 13.31 11.74
N VAL A 45 1.04 12.49 10.72
CA VAL A 45 2.05 11.99 9.76
C VAL A 45 2.63 13.15 8.93
N GLU A 46 1.80 14.07 8.46
CA GLU A 46 2.23 15.27 7.75
C GLU A 46 3.19 16.13 8.57
N GLU A 47 2.84 16.40 9.83
CA GLU A 47 3.68 17.16 10.78
C GLU A 47 5.02 16.46 11.04
N GLU A 48 5.02 15.13 11.17
CA GLU A 48 6.24 14.35 11.33
C GLU A 48 7.13 14.45 10.08
N ILE A 49 6.55 14.37 8.88
CA ILE A 49 7.28 14.57 7.63
C ILE A 49 7.90 15.98 7.57
N HIS A 50 7.13 17.03 7.86
CA HIS A 50 7.62 18.39 7.79
C HIS A 50 8.71 18.68 8.82
N LYS A 51 8.62 18.06 10.01
CA LYS A 51 9.64 18.17 11.06
C LYS A 51 10.95 17.49 10.65
N ALA A 52 10.87 16.28 10.09
CA ALA A 52 12.05 15.50 9.71
C ALA A 52 12.64 15.91 8.36
N TYR A 53 11.80 16.33 7.42
CA TYR A 53 12.15 16.62 6.03
C TYR A 53 11.52 17.95 5.56
N PRO A 54 11.96 19.11 6.08
CA PRO A 54 11.30 20.41 5.86
C PRO A 54 11.22 20.87 4.39
N SER A 55 12.01 20.28 3.52
CA SER A 55 12.00 20.58 2.09
C SER A 55 11.03 19.74 1.27
N VAL A 56 10.42 18.70 1.86
CA VAL A 56 9.42 17.85 1.24
C VAL A 56 8.04 18.51 1.36
N GLU A 57 7.30 18.50 0.28
CA GLU A 57 5.93 18.99 0.28
C GLU A 57 4.96 17.83 0.42
N THR A 58 3.84 18.08 1.10
CA THR A 58 2.78 17.11 1.31
C THR A 58 1.44 17.65 0.82
N LEU A 59 0.50 16.74 0.56
CA LEU A 59 -0.90 17.05 0.27
C LEU A 59 -1.78 16.02 0.97
N LEU A 60 -2.65 16.48 1.85
CA LEU A 60 -3.67 15.65 2.49
C LEU A 60 -4.88 15.51 1.55
N CYS A 61 -5.28 14.30 1.23
CA CYS A 61 -6.47 14.01 0.41
C CYS A 61 -7.40 13.05 1.14
N GLN A 62 -8.61 13.51 1.45
CA GLN A 62 -9.67 12.66 1.99
C GLN A 62 -10.47 12.01 0.86
N GLY A 63 -10.87 10.75 1.02
CA GLY A 63 -11.83 10.10 0.12
C GLY A 63 -12.08 8.63 0.44
N ASP A 64 -13.15 8.10 -0.12
CA ASP A 64 -13.45 6.67 -0.09
C ASP A 64 -12.89 5.99 -1.34
N ILE A 65 -11.88 5.13 -1.16
CA ILE A 65 -11.23 4.42 -2.27
C ILE A 65 -12.19 3.55 -3.11
N LYS A 66 -13.35 3.22 -2.57
CA LYS A 66 -14.40 2.45 -3.28
C LYS A 66 -15.16 3.30 -4.29
N LYS A 67 -15.10 4.64 -4.21
CA LYS A 67 -15.81 5.58 -5.07
C LYS A 67 -14.91 6.11 -6.17
N GLU A 68 -15.29 5.87 -7.42
CA GLU A 68 -14.49 6.30 -8.58
C GLU A 68 -14.37 7.83 -8.64
N GLU A 69 -15.42 8.58 -8.29
CA GLU A 69 -15.40 10.04 -8.21
C GLU A 69 -14.41 10.58 -7.17
N ASP A 70 -14.27 9.93 -6.00
CA ASP A 70 -13.28 10.32 -5.00
C ASP A 70 -11.85 10.05 -5.48
N VAL A 71 -11.62 8.90 -6.13
CA VAL A 71 -10.31 8.56 -6.70
C VAL A 71 -9.91 9.54 -7.78
N GLU A 72 -10.82 9.88 -8.70
CA GLU A 72 -10.56 10.85 -9.78
C GLU A 72 -10.26 12.24 -9.21
N ARG A 73 -11.01 12.70 -8.19
CA ARG A 73 -10.78 13.96 -7.51
C ARG A 73 -9.41 13.99 -6.83
N ILE A 74 -9.04 12.96 -6.07
CA ILE A 74 -7.74 12.86 -5.39
C ILE A 74 -6.59 12.93 -6.39
N VAL A 75 -6.69 12.19 -7.49
CA VAL A 75 -5.65 12.21 -8.54
C VAL A 75 -5.57 13.58 -9.21
N ALA A 76 -6.71 14.25 -9.44
CA ALA A 76 -6.76 15.59 -9.99
C ALA A 76 -6.13 16.64 -9.03
N GLU A 77 -6.45 16.60 -7.74
CA GLU A 77 -5.85 17.46 -6.71
C GLU A 77 -4.33 17.25 -6.62
N ALA A 78 -3.87 15.99 -6.61
CA ALA A 78 -2.45 15.66 -6.58
C ALA A 78 -1.70 16.19 -7.82
N THR A 79 -2.27 16.02 -9.02
CA THR A 79 -1.65 16.50 -10.25
C THR A 79 -1.74 18.03 -10.40
N ALA A 80 -2.78 18.67 -9.90
CA ALA A 80 -2.85 20.13 -9.83
C ALA A 80 -1.76 20.73 -8.93
N ARG A 81 -1.40 20.03 -7.84
CA ARG A 81 -0.38 20.48 -6.87
C ARG A 81 1.05 20.17 -7.32
N PHE A 82 1.29 18.99 -7.87
CA PHE A 82 2.64 18.45 -8.11
C PHE A 82 2.92 18.14 -9.58
N SER A 83 2.00 18.43 -10.48
CA SER A 83 2.05 18.14 -11.91
C SER A 83 1.98 16.65 -12.25
N GLU A 84 2.68 15.78 -11.51
CA GLU A 84 2.81 14.36 -11.82
C GLU A 84 2.75 13.48 -10.55
N ILE A 85 2.46 12.19 -10.75
CA ILE A 85 2.52 11.15 -9.73
C ILE A 85 3.40 10.04 -10.29
N GLU A 86 4.65 9.97 -9.86
CA GLU A 86 5.62 8.98 -10.35
C GLU A 86 5.55 7.67 -9.59
N VAL A 87 5.09 7.70 -8.33
CA VAL A 87 4.95 6.52 -7.48
C VAL A 87 3.53 6.45 -6.93
N LEU A 88 2.89 5.30 -7.11
CA LEU A 88 1.61 4.97 -6.49
C LEU A 88 1.81 3.79 -5.54
N VAL A 89 1.41 3.95 -4.29
CA VAL A 89 1.38 2.87 -3.29
C VAL A 89 -0.07 2.63 -2.88
N ASN A 90 -0.65 1.54 -3.36
CA ASN A 90 -1.97 1.06 -2.95
C ASN A 90 -1.83 0.26 -1.64
N ASN A 91 -1.95 0.94 -0.52
CA ASN A 91 -1.83 0.37 0.81
C ASN A 91 -3.18 0.29 1.56
N ALA A 92 -4.12 1.19 1.27
CA ALA A 92 -5.42 1.20 1.94
C ALA A 92 -6.13 -0.16 1.84
N GLY A 93 -6.71 -0.59 2.95
CA GLY A 93 -7.46 -1.84 3.01
C GLY A 93 -8.15 -2.02 4.36
N ILE A 94 -9.10 -2.94 4.38
CA ILE A 94 -9.88 -3.31 5.56
C ILE A 94 -9.90 -4.83 5.74
N THR A 95 -10.26 -5.29 6.93
CA THR A 95 -10.61 -6.69 7.23
C THR A 95 -12.03 -6.78 7.78
N ARG A 96 -12.70 -7.90 7.52
CA ARG A 96 -13.98 -8.30 8.12
C ARG A 96 -13.89 -9.81 8.36
N ASP A 97 -13.19 -10.15 9.43
CA ASP A 97 -12.82 -11.53 9.72
C ASP A 97 -14.02 -12.30 10.31
N ASN A 98 -14.32 -13.44 9.72
CA ASN A 98 -15.31 -14.38 10.23
C ASN A 98 -15.06 -15.77 9.63
N LEU A 99 -15.47 -16.84 10.37
CA LEU A 99 -15.43 -18.19 9.83
C LEU A 99 -16.26 -18.26 8.53
N PHE A 100 -15.79 -19.00 7.53
CA PHE A 100 -16.37 -19.06 6.19
C PHE A 100 -17.90 -19.25 6.18
N LEU A 101 -18.43 -20.20 6.97
CA LEU A 101 -19.87 -20.48 7.04
C LEU A 101 -20.69 -19.40 7.79
N LYS A 102 -20.03 -18.45 8.45
CA LYS A 102 -20.66 -17.34 9.18
C LYS A 102 -20.40 -15.98 8.53
N MET A 103 -19.54 -15.92 7.53
CA MET A 103 -19.23 -14.69 6.80
C MET A 103 -20.44 -14.28 5.98
N SER A 104 -20.85 -13.02 6.10
CA SER A 104 -21.92 -12.46 5.27
C SER A 104 -21.41 -12.11 3.87
N SER A 105 -22.32 -12.06 2.90
CA SER A 105 -21.98 -11.57 1.55
C SER A 105 -21.54 -10.11 1.60
N GLU A 106 -22.15 -9.32 2.46
CA GLU A 106 -21.84 -7.90 2.65
C GLU A 106 -20.41 -7.71 3.16
N ASP A 107 -19.97 -8.50 4.14
CA ASP A 107 -18.57 -8.47 4.65
C ASP A 107 -17.57 -8.91 3.56
N PHE A 108 -17.96 -9.89 2.75
CA PHE A 108 -17.13 -10.35 1.65
C PHE A 108 -16.97 -9.25 0.59
N ASP A 109 -18.08 -8.67 0.13
CA ASP A 109 -18.11 -7.65 -0.92
C ASP A 109 -17.41 -6.36 -0.45
N GLU A 110 -17.63 -5.92 0.81
CA GLU A 110 -16.99 -4.72 1.36
C GLU A 110 -15.46 -4.83 1.34
N VAL A 111 -14.91 -6.01 1.69
CA VAL A 111 -13.47 -6.24 1.68
C VAL A 111 -12.90 -6.26 0.25
N LEU A 112 -13.60 -6.91 -0.70
CA LEU A 112 -13.19 -6.91 -2.10
C LEU A 112 -13.25 -5.51 -2.71
N ASP A 113 -14.31 -4.76 -2.44
CA ASP A 113 -14.49 -3.39 -2.95
C ASP A 113 -13.38 -2.47 -2.43
N ALA A 114 -13.06 -2.53 -1.15
CA ALA A 114 -12.01 -1.69 -0.58
C ALA A 114 -10.62 -2.14 -1.07
N ASN A 115 -10.26 -3.41 -0.85
CA ASN A 115 -8.87 -3.86 -1.00
C ASN A 115 -8.46 -4.09 -2.45
N LEU A 116 -9.37 -4.60 -3.29
CA LEU A 116 -9.08 -4.96 -4.68
C LEU A 116 -9.59 -3.92 -5.66
N ARG A 117 -10.90 -3.60 -5.61
CA ARG A 117 -11.49 -2.63 -6.52
C ARG A 117 -10.92 -1.23 -6.31
N GLY A 118 -10.72 -0.79 -5.07
CA GLY A 118 -10.10 0.51 -4.76
C GLY A 118 -8.68 0.62 -5.35
N ALA A 119 -7.85 -0.41 -5.18
CA ALA A 119 -6.52 -0.45 -5.78
C ALA A 119 -6.55 -0.47 -7.32
N PHE A 120 -7.55 -1.15 -7.93
CA PHE A 120 -7.79 -1.10 -9.37
C PHE A 120 -8.11 0.32 -9.84
N LEU A 121 -9.00 1.05 -9.15
CA LEU A 121 -9.41 2.40 -9.52
C LEU A 121 -8.21 3.37 -9.50
N PHE A 122 -7.41 3.36 -8.42
CA PHE A 122 -6.19 4.18 -8.36
C PHE A 122 -5.17 3.78 -9.42
N SER A 123 -4.94 2.49 -9.62
CA SER A 123 -4.00 2.00 -10.64
C SER A 123 -4.44 2.41 -12.05
N LYS A 124 -5.74 2.38 -12.36
CA LYS A 124 -6.32 2.84 -13.63
C LYS A 124 -6.14 4.35 -13.82
N ALA A 125 -6.46 5.15 -12.82
CA ALA A 125 -6.40 6.61 -12.92
C ALA A 125 -4.95 7.09 -13.04
N VAL A 126 -4.06 6.68 -12.13
CA VAL A 126 -2.65 7.07 -12.11
C VAL A 126 -1.86 6.41 -13.25
N GLY A 127 -2.16 5.15 -13.57
CA GLY A 127 -1.51 4.41 -14.66
C GLY A 127 -1.67 5.09 -16.03
N LYS A 128 -2.83 5.71 -16.32
CA LYS A 128 -3.02 6.53 -17.53
C LYS A 128 -2.03 7.69 -17.63
N LEU A 129 -1.76 8.36 -16.50
CA LEU A 129 -0.81 9.47 -16.43
C LEU A 129 0.63 8.97 -16.61
N MET A 130 0.99 7.91 -15.90
CA MET A 130 2.31 7.26 -15.98
C MET A 130 2.62 6.76 -17.40
N MET A 131 1.62 6.15 -18.08
CA MET A 131 1.77 5.70 -19.48
C MET A 131 2.06 6.86 -20.44
N LYS A 132 1.38 8.00 -20.27
CA LYS A 132 1.60 9.22 -21.08
C LYS A 132 2.99 9.79 -20.85
N LYS A 133 3.43 9.83 -19.59
CA LYS A 133 4.78 10.29 -19.18
C LYS A 133 5.88 9.31 -19.57
N ARG A 134 5.56 8.02 -19.79
CA ARG A 134 6.51 6.92 -20.01
C ARG A 134 7.43 6.68 -18.81
N TYR A 135 6.88 6.86 -17.62
CA TYR A 135 7.55 6.56 -16.35
C TYR A 135 6.51 6.38 -15.24
N GLY A 136 6.71 5.38 -14.39
CA GLY A 136 5.91 5.16 -13.19
C GLY A 136 6.31 3.94 -12.39
N ARG A 137 5.93 3.93 -11.12
CA ARG A 137 6.12 2.85 -10.16
C ARG A 137 4.81 2.62 -9.43
N ILE A 138 4.17 1.49 -9.66
CA ILE A 138 2.95 1.08 -8.94
C ILE A 138 3.34 -0.05 -7.99
N ILE A 139 3.09 0.14 -6.70
CA ILE A 139 3.38 -0.84 -5.65
C ILE A 139 2.07 -1.17 -4.94
N GLN A 140 1.72 -2.44 -4.95
CA GLN A 140 0.53 -2.96 -4.27
C GLN A 140 0.94 -3.57 -2.93
N ILE A 141 0.28 -3.18 -1.85
CA ILE A 141 0.47 -3.83 -0.55
C ILE A 141 -0.56 -4.95 -0.41
N SER A 142 -0.08 -6.17 -0.65
CA SER A 142 -0.85 -7.38 -0.45
C SER A 142 -0.69 -7.90 1.00
N SER A 143 -0.52 -9.16 1.20
CA SER A 143 -0.31 -9.81 2.49
C SER A 143 0.18 -11.24 2.27
N ILE A 144 0.88 -11.80 3.26
CA ILE A 144 1.14 -13.23 3.35
C ILE A 144 -0.16 -14.05 3.30
N VAL A 145 -1.24 -13.50 3.83
CA VAL A 145 -2.59 -14.12 3.78
C VAL A 145 -3.11 -14.27 2.35
N GLY A 146 -2.73 -13.37 1.45
CA GLY A 146 -3.05 -13.50 0.02
C GLY A 146 -2.28 -14.61 -0.70
N VAL A 147 -1.19 -15.10 -0.11
CA VAL A 147 -0.34 -16.18 -0.65
C VAL A 147 -0.75 -17.54 -0.07
N HIS A 148 -0.96 -17.61 1.24
CA HIS A 148 -1.17 -18.89 1.97
C HIS A 148 -2.59 -19.07 2.52
N GLY A 149 -3.40 -18.01 2.56
CA GLY A 149 -4.67 -18.02 3.25
C GLY A 149 -4.51 -17.88 4.77
N ASN A 150 -5.63 -17.68 5.45
CA ASN A 150 -5.72 -17.74 6.91
C ASN A 150 -7.16 -18.07 7.32
N VAL A 151 -7.31 -18.81 8.41
CA VAL A 151 -8.64 -19.16 8.93
C VAL A 151 -9.41 -17.89 9.30
N GLY A 152 -10.68 -17.82 8.87
CA GLY A 152 -11.55 -16.66 9.13
C GLY A 152 -11.32 -15.45 8.19
N GLN A 153 -10.44 -15.54 7.20
CA GLN A 153 -10.07 -14.42 6.33
C GLN A 153 -10.28 -14.74 4.84
N SER A 154 -11.29 -15.49 4.47
CA SER A 154 -11.51 -15.89 3.07
C SER A 154 -11.74 -14.69 2.14
N ASN A 155 -12.45 -13.63 2.57
CA ASN A 155 -12.63 -12.37 1.87
C ASN A 155 -11.30 -11.61 1.71
N TYR A 156 -10.56 -11.46 2.81
CA TYR A 156 -9.28 -10.76 2.82
C TYR A 156 -8.24 -11.50 1.97
N ALA A 157 -8.13 -12.82 2.13
CA ALA A 157 -7.26 -13.66 1.32
C ALA A 157 -7.58 -13.53 -0.18
N ALA A 158 -8.86 -13.61 -0.56
CA ALA A 158 -9.30 -13.44 -1.94
C ALA A 158 -8.91 -12.06 -2.49
N SER A 159 -9.14 -10.98 -1.71
CA SER A 159 -8.78 -9.61 -2.13
C SER A 159 -7.27 -9.44 -2.33
N LYS A 160 -6.46 -9.97 -1.41
CA LYS A 160 -5.00 -9.85 -1.45
C LYS A 160 -4.36 -10.77 -2.50
N ALA A 161 -4.90 -11.95 -2.74
CA ALA A 161 -4.53 -12.81 -3.87
C ALA A 161 -4.91 -12.17 -5.21
N GLY A 162 -6.09 -11.55 -5.29
CA GLY A 162 -6.53 -10.80 -6.46
C GLY A 162 -5.58 -9.67 -6.84
N LEU A 163 -5.03 -8.93 -5.85
CA LEU A 163 -4.00 -7.91 -6.09
C LEU A 163 -2.75 -8.49 -6.77
N ILE A 164 -2.29 -9.68 -6.35
CA ILE A 164 -1.12 -10.33 -6.95
C ILE A 164 -1.41 -10.67 -8.43
N GLY A 165 -2.57 -11.27 -8.71
CA GLY A 165 -2.96 -11.60 -10.08
C GLY A 165 -3.13 -10.36 -10.96
N MET A 166 -3.85 -9.34 -10.46
CA MET A 166 -4.04 -8.07 -11.16
C MET A 166 -2.70 -7.39 -11.46
N SER A 167 -1.77 -7.38 -10.52
CA SER A 167 -0.47 -6.74 -10.69
C SER A 167 0.35 -7.35 -11.81
N LYS A 168 0.29 -8.67 -11.99
CA LYS A 168 0.97 -9.37 -13.10
C LYS A 168 0.42 -8.96 -14.46
N CYS A 169 -0.90 -8.78 -14.58
CA CYS A 169 -1.52 -8.28 -15.81
C CYS A 169 -1.08 -6.84 -16.10
N LEU A 170 -1.19 -5.95 -15.09
CA LEU A 170 -0.78 -4.55 -15.23
C LEU A 170 0.71 -4.42 -15.56
N ALA A 171 1.57 -5.25 -14.96
CA ALA A 171 3.00 -5.26 -15.26
C ALA A 171 3.26 -5.55 -16.74
N GLN A 172 2.58 -6.53 -17.34
CA GLN A 172 2.71 -6.85 -18.76
C GLN A 172 2.20 -5.73 -19.66
N GLU A 173 1.05 -5.14 -19.34
CA GLU A 173 0.43 -4.09 -20.15
C GLU A 173 1.21 -2.77 -20.11
N LEU A 174 1.83 -2.42 -18.97
CA LEU A 174 2.45 -1.13 -18.75
C LEU A 174 3.98 -1.12 -18.97
N ALA A 175 4.63 -2.29 -19.01
CA ALA A 175 6.09 -2.41 -19.13
C ALA A 175 6.66 -1.66 -20.35
N GLY A 176 5.99 -1.72 -21.51
CA GLY A 176 6.39 -1.00 -22.73
C GLY A 176 6.39 0.53 -22.59
N ARG A 177 5.85 1.06 -21.51
CA ARG A 177 5.81 2.48 -21.16
C ARG A 177 6.73 2.83 -19.98
N ASN A 178 7.69 1.96 -19.63
CA ASN A 178 8.59 2.15 -18.50
C ASN A 178 7.85 2.34 -17.15
N VAL A 179 6.69 1.69 -17.02
CA VAL A 179 5.92 1.64 -15.77
C VAL A 179 6.08 0.24 -15.21
N THR A 180 6.56 0.13 -13.97
CA THR A 180 6.67 -1.16 -13.27
C THR A 180 5.54 -1.31 -12.28
N VAL A 181 5.07 -2.55 -12.11
CA VAL A 181 4.04 -2.90 -11.13
C VAL A 181 4.53 -4.08 -10.32
N ASN A 182 4.70 -3.88 -9.01
CA ASN A 182 5.19 -4.91 -8.10
C ASN A 182 4.31 -5.00 -6.84
N VAL A 183 4.43 -6.10 -6.14
CA VAL A 183 3.65 -6.40 -4.93
C VAL A 183 4.58 -6.61 -3.75
N VAL A 184 4.25 -6.00 -2.62
CA VAL A 184 4.86 -6.30 -1.32
C VAL A 184 3.83 -7.05 -0.50
N CYS A 185 4.22 -8.18 0.07
CA CYS A 185 3.37 -9.03 0.92
C CYS A 185 3.95 -9.04 2.35
N PRO A 186 3.46 -8.16 3.23
CA PRO A 186 3.85 -8.20 4.63
C PRO A 186 3.36 -9.48 5.32
N GLY A 187 4.18 -9.99 6.25
CA GLY A 187 3.77 -10.97 7.25
C GLY A 187 3.11 -10.29 8.45
N PHE A 188 3.41 -10.76 9.65
CA PHE A 188 2.97 -10.10 10.89
C PHE A 188 3.86 -8.88 11.17
N ILE A 189 3.23 -7.72 11.12
CA ILE A 189 3.88 -6.42 11.32
C ILE A 189 3.40 -5.83 12.65
N ASP A 190 4.34 -5.38 13.46
CA ASP A 190 4.04 -4.70 14.71
C ASP A 190 3.37 -3.35 14.43
N THR A 191 2.12 -3.26 14.89
CA THR A 191 1.27 -2.08 14.73
C THR A 191 0.42 -1.93 15.99
N LYS A 192 -0.25 -0.81 16.16
CA LYS A 192 -1.22 -0.63 17.26
C LYS A 192 -2.24 -1.78 17.38
N MET A 193 -2.51 -2.49 16.29
CA MET A 193 -3.43 -3.63 16.28
C MET A 193 -2.80 -4.87 16.93
N THR A 194 -1.52 -5.14 16.71
CA THR A 194 -0.80 -6.26 17.30
C THR A 194 -0.38 -6.00 18.74
N GLU A 195 -0.15 -4.73 19.12
CA GLU A 195 0.16 -4.34 20.50
C GLU A 195 -0.90 -4.81 21.50
N SER A 196 -2.19 -4.76 21.10
CA SER A 196 -3.33 -5.11 21.95
C SER A 196 -3.59 -6.63 22.08
N LEU A 197 -2.84 -7.49 21.39
CA LEU A 197 -3.02 -8.93 21.45
C LEU A 197 -2.50 -9.51 22.77
N PRO A 198 -3.18 -10.53 23.33
CA PRO A 198 -2.67 -11.28 24.48
C PRO A 198 -1.30 -11.89 24.21
N GLU A 199 -0.44 -11.92 25.21
CA GLU A 199 0.94 -12.40 25.07
C GLU A 199 1.03 -13.85 24.55
N ALA A 200 0.14 -14.72 25.02
CA ALA A 200 0.06 -16.12 24.54
C ALA A 200 -0.21 -16.20 23.02
N VAL A 201 -1.02 -15.27 22.46
CA VAL A 201 -1.30 -15.20 21.03
C VAL A 201 -0.07 -14.71 20.27
N LYS A 202 0.64 -13.70 20.80
CA LYS A 202 1.89 -13.20 20.21
C LYS A 202 2.96 -14.29 20.18
N GLU A 203 3.12 -15.05 21.26
CA GLU A 203 4.06 -16.16 21.32
C GLU A 203 3.74 -17.25 20.28
N GLU A 204 2.46 -17.58 20.10
CA GLU A 204 2.03 -18.55 19.08
C GLU A 204 2.34 -18.05 17.67
N MET A 205 2.06 -16.76 17.38
CA MET A 205 2.41 -16.15 16.10
C MET A 205 3.93 -16.18 15.87
N LEU A 206 4.73 -15.82 16.86
CA LEU A 206 6.20 -15.83 16.79
C LEU A 206 6.78 -17.22 16.54
N ARG A 207 6.12 -18.31 17.00
CA ARG A 207 6.56 -19.68 16.71
C ARG A 207 6.54 -19.99 15.22
N ASN A 208 5.60 -19.39 14.48
CA ASN A 208 5.43 -19.59 13.03
C ASN A 208 6.34 -18.71 12.19
N ILE A 209 7.06 -17.76 12.79
CA ILE A 209 8.01 -16.88 12.08
C ILE A 209 9.44 -17.41 12.30
N PRO A 210 10.17 -17.84 11.26
CA PRO A 210 11.55 -18.30 11.42
C PRO A 210 12.49 -17.30 12.11
N MET A 211 12.36 -16.00 11.80
CA MET A 211 13.15 -14.94 12.44
C MET A 211 12.77 -14.65 13.89
N LYS A 212 11.69 -15.25 14.42
CA LYS A 212 11.21 -15.11 15.83
C LYS A 212 10.98 -13.66 16.25
N ALA A 213 10.66 -12.80 15.32
CA ALA A 213 10.34 -11.40 15.52
C ALA A 213 9.22 -10.97 14.59
N PHE A 214 8.36 -10.05 15.04
CA PHE A 214 7.46 -9.33 14.14
C PHE A 214 8.28 -8.35 13.30
N GLY A 215 7.84 -8.15 12.05
CA GLY A 215 8.36 -7.06 11.24
C GLY A 215 7.80 -5.72 11.71
N THR A 216 8.42 -4.66 11.27
CA THR A 216 7.99 -3.27 11.52
C THR A 216 7.40 -2.64 10.27
N GLY A 217 6.68 -1.53 10.42
CA GLY A 217 6.24 -0.72 9.27
C GLY A 217 7.42 -0.25 8.42
N GLU A 218 8.59 -0.02 9.04
CA GLU A 218 9.81 0.38 8.34
C GLU A 218 10.37 -0.75 7.45
N ASP A 219 10.30 -2.00 7.88
CA ASP A 219 10.73 -3.15 7.05
C ASP A 219 9.92 -3.20 5.75
N VAL A 220 8.61 -3.01 5.84
CA VAL A 220 7.73 -2.93 4.67
C VAL A 220 8.05 -1.70 3.82
N ALA A 221 8.24 -0.54 4.46
CA ALA A 221 8.55 0.72 3.78
C ALA A 221 9.88 0.65 3.02
N ASN A 222 10.88 -0.08 3.54
CA ASN A 222 12.16 -0.32 2.86
C ASN A 222 11.98 -1.13 1.57
N ALA A 223 11.13 -2.16 1.57
CA ALA A 223 10.80 -2.93 0.38
C ALA A 223 10.03 -2.08 -0.66
N VAL A 224 9.10 -1.24 -0.20
CA VAL A 224 8.40 -0.27 -1.06
C VAL A 224 9.39 0.72 -1.67
N ALA A 225 10.31 1.29 -0.87
CA ALA A 225 11.33 2.21 -1.34
C ALA A 225 12.25 1.59 -2.39
N PHE A 226 12.60 0.31 -2.21
CA PHE A 226 13.37 -0.44 -3.21
C PHE A 226 12.66 -0.49 -4.57
N PHE A 227 11.37 -0.85 -4.61
CA PHE A 227 10.61 -0.87 -5.86
C PHE A 227 10.33 0.53 -6.43
N ALA A 228 10.28 1.56 -5.60
CA ALA A 228 10.05 2.94 -6.02
C ALA A 228 11.26 3.60 -6.69
N LYS A 229 12.48 3.04 -6.57
CA LYS A 229 13.70 3.59 -7.14
C LYS A 229 13.72 3.50 -8.67
N ARG A 230 14.43 4.43 -9.30
CA ARG A 230 14.66 4.43 -10.76
C ARG A 230 15.50 3.22 -11.18
N GLU A 231 16.44 2.82 -10.34
CA GLU A 231 17.34 1.70 -10.54
C GLU A 231 16.61 0.36 -10.60
N SER A 232 15.44 0.24 -9.94
CA SER A 232 14.60 -0.97 -9.96
C SER A 232 13.79 -1.14 -11.27
N ARG A 233 14.13 -0.40 -12.32
CA ARG A 233 13.40 -0.33 -13.59
C ARG A 233 13.23 -1.66 -14.34
N TYR A 234 14.03 -2.66 -14.02
CA TYR A 234 13.98 -3.98 -14.67
C TYR A 234 13.25 -5.04 -13.85
N ILE A 235 12.61 -4.60 -12.75
CA ILE A 235 11.84 -5.47 -11.85
C ILE A 235 10.36 -5.08 -11.99
N THR A 236 9.55 -5.98 -12.58
CA THR A 236 8.11 -5.78 -12.74
C THR A 236 7.37 -7.10 -12.71
N GLY A 237 6.18 -7.13 -12.14
CA GLY A 237 5.38 -8.34 -11.93
C GLY A 237 5.83 -9.19 -10.73
N GLU A 238 6.78 -8.68 -9.93
CA GLU A 238 7.36 -9.39 -8.79
C GLU A 238 6.45 -9.31 -7.56
N THR A 239 6.50 -10.37 -6.75
CA THR A 239 5.82 -10.45 -5.45
C THR A 239 6.86 -10.72 -4.37
N LEU A 240 7.16 -9.71 -3.55
CA LEU A 240 8.15 -9.76 -2.49
C LEU A 240 7.50 -9.98 -1.13
N LEU A 241 7.85 -11.06 -0.46
CA LEU A 241 7.46 -11.34 0.91
C LEU A 241 8.35 -10.55 1.89
N VAL A 242 7.74 -9.87 2.85
CA VAL A 242 8.42 -9.17 3.96
C VAL A 242 7.81 -9.73 5.25
N ASP A 243 8.22 -10.94 5.63
CA ASP A 243 7.48 -11.79 6.56
C ASP A 243 8.36 -12.59 7.55
N GLY A 244 9.65 -12.30 7.60
CA GLY A 244 10.60 -13.01 8.47
C GLY A 244 10.76 -14.50 8.14
N GLY A 245 10.43 -14.89 6.91
CA GLY A 245 10.51 -16.27 6.42
C GLY A 245 9.26 -17.11 6.68
N MET A 246 8.15 -16.49 7.12
CA MET A 246 6.90 -17.20 7.42
C MET A 246 6.30 -17.90 6.18
N GLY A 247 6.54 -17.37 5.00
CA GLY A 247 6.02 -17.88 3.73
C GLY A 247 6.93 -18.87 2.99
N MET A 248 7.97 -19.41 3.65
CA MET A 248 8.86 -20.41 3.06
C MET A 248 8.26 -21.80 3.09
#